data_1934814c89a2ff7536601fec91e9e41d
#
_entry.id   1934814c89a2ff7536601fec91e9e41d
#
_cell.length_a   1.000
_cell.length_b   1.000
_cell.length_c   1.000
_cell.angle_alpha   90.00
_cell.angle_beta   90.00
_cell.angle_gamma   90.00
#
_symmetry.space_group_name_H-M   'P 1'
#
loop_
_entity.id
_entity.type
_entity.pdbx_description
1 polymer ?
#
loop_
_entity_poly.entity_id
_entity_poly.type
_entity_poly.pdbx_seq_one_letter_code
_entity_poly.pdbx_strand_id
1 'polypeptide(L)'
;MQRLIDCIVEFLEENGIVCSVQERCGLEVVCAMINSGESSRIVVPVEILADNLDQARAQSYMLQEAVTQISHQYGYPIIIPQDRWHRQRTMMQARLLSHMGVFSQAYARNCEVRRITKEEAQQFLADNHSYGYALSKYCYGLFLKRHTGHISRQMQQEDRSDNVGQLIAVATFSKARRWVKGDREIRSYEWVRYASLPQMRLSGGMGKLLKAFIADVKPDDVMSYADLEWSEGDVYARLGFQAETLKGSVDFEIDPATWERRPIRVTHEALSSAVELPEEKSTTKSPLSFYYTNLGGRKYRLKLTDYQ
;
A
#
# COMPACT_ATOMS: atom_id res chain seq x y z
N MET A 1 6.60 -3.75 26.48
CA MET A 1 5.76 -3.20 25.38
C MET A 1 4.77 -4.28 25.00
N GLN A 2 3.50 -3.96 24.78
CA GLN A 2 2.50 -4.94 24.35
C GLN A 2 2.87 -5.46 22.96
N ARG A 3 2.69 -6.77 22.70
CA ARG A 3 2.97 -7.37 21.39
C ARG A 3 2.02 -6.81 20.33
N LEU A 4 2.50 -6.67 19.11
CA LEU A 4 1.67 -6.17 18.00
C LEU A 4 0.42 -7.03 17.78
N ILE A 5 0.57 -8.35 17.90
CA ILE A 5 -0.53 -9.29 17.72
C ILE A 5 -1.65 -9.06 18.75
N ASP A 6 -1.29 -8.78 20.00
CA ASP A 6 -2.27 -8.53 21.07
C ASP A 6 -3.02 -7.22 20.82
N CYS A 7 -2.32 -6.17 20.35
CA CYS A 7 -2.94 -4.90 19.94
C CYS A 7 -3.94 -5.06 18.79
N ILE A 8 -3.65 -5.96 17.83
CA ILE A 8 -4.54 -6.22 16.69
C ILE A 8 -5.75 -7.02 17.14
N VAL A 9 -5.57 -8.02 18.00
CA VAL A 9 -6.67 -8.82 18.56
C VAL A 9 -7.62 -7.92 19.34
N GLU A 10 -7.11 -7.14 20.30
CA GLU A 10 -7.88 -6.19 21.10
C GLU A 10 -8.69 -5.24 20.21
N PHE A 11 -8.05 -4.64 19.21
CA PHE A 11 -8.74 -3.75 18.27
C PHE A 11 -9.86 -4.45 17.49
N LEU A 12 -9.66 -5.69 17.02
CA LEU A 12 -10.69 -6.45 16.30
C LEU A 12 -11.86 -6.79 17.21
N GLU A 13 -11.59 -7.24 18.45
CA GLU A 13 -12.61 -7.59 19.43
C GLU A 13 -13.43 -6.36 19.88
N GLU A 14 -12.79 -5.22 20.11
CA GLU A 14 -13.46 -3.93 20.38
C GLU A 14 -14.44 -3.52 19.25
N ASN A 15 -14.16 -3.94 18.02
CA ASN A 15 -15.03 -3.70 16.86
C ASN A 15 -16.00 -4.87 16.58
N GLY A 16 -16.18 -5.80 17.53
CA GLY A 16 -17.11 -6.90 17.44
C GLY A 16 -16.72 -7.99 16.44
N ILE A 17 -15.44 -8.08 16.07
CA ILE A 17 -14.91 -9.07 15.15
C ILE A 17 -14.33 -10.23 15.96
N VAL A 18 -14.92 -11.42 15.79
CA VAL A 18 -14.41 -12.64 16.43
C VAL A 18 -13.10 -13.05 15.77
N CYS A 19 -12.06 -13.24 16.56
CA CYS A 19 -10.76 -13.65 16.04
C CYS A 19 -10.05 -14.62 17.01
N SER A 20 -9.01 -15.28 16.50
CA SER A 20 -8.15 -16.18 17.28
C SER A 20 -6.72 -16.11 16.78
N VAL A 21 -5.78 -16.25 17.68
CA VAL A 21 -4.35 -16.39 17.34
C VAL A 21 -4.07 -17.85 16.99
N GLN A 22 -3.42 -18.10 15.88
CA GLN A 22 -3.06 -19.43 15.40
C GLN A 22 -1.65 -19.41 14.80
N GLU A 23 -1.00 -20.57 14.77
CA GLU A 23 0.24 -20.75 14.02
C GLU A 23 -0.09 -21.19 12.59
N ARG A 24 0.47 -20.50 11.59
CA ARG A 24 0.37 -20.83 10.16
C ARG A 24 1.71 -20.63 9.48
N CYS A 25 2.21 -21.67 8.84
CA CYS A 25 3.46 -21.61 8.07
C CYS A 25 4.65 -21.04 8.88
N GLY A 26 4.75 -21.37 10.18
CA GLY A 26 5.79 -20.89 11.07
C GLY A 26 5.61 -19.44 11.57
N LEU A 27 4.45 -18.83 11.34
CA LEU A 27 4.10 -17.50 11.85
C LEU A 27 2.91 -17.55 12.79
N GLU A 28 2.94 -16.74 13.86
CA GLU A 28 1.75 -16.41 14.63
C GLU A 28 0.89 -15.42 13.82
N VAL A 29 -0.35 -15.79 13.54
CA VAL A 29 -1.29 -15.00 12.75
C VAL A 29 -2.60 -14.83 13.48
N VAL A 30 -3.33 -13.76 13.15
CA VAL A 30 -4.71 -13.58 13.62
C VAL A 30 -5.68 -14.06 12.54
N CYS A 31 -6.48 -15.07 12.87
CA CYS A 31 -7.57 -15.54 12.04
C CYS A 31 -8.85 -14.80 12.45
N ALA A 32 -9.27 -13.82 11.68
CA ALA A 32 -10.46 -13.01 11.93
C ALA A 32 -11.64 -13.49 11.10
N MET A 33 -12.79 -13.72 11.76
CA MET A 33 -14.01 -14.21 11.13
C MET A 33 -14.76 -13.07 10.44
N ILE A 34 -15.27 -13.32 9.23
CA ILE A 34 -16.11 -12.39 8.49
C ILE A 34 -17.46 -13.04 8.17
N ASN A 35 -18.48 -12.23 7.90
CA ASN A 35 -19.81 -12.70 7.50
C ASN A 35 -20.41 -13.76 8.45
N SER A 36 -20.44 -13.46 9.76
CA SER A 36 -21.03 -14.36 10.78
C SER A 36 -20.40 -15.77 10.82
N GLY A 37 -19.12 -15.90 10.44
CA GLY A 37 -18.37 -17.14 10.55
C GLY A 37 -18.26 -17.98 9.28
N GLU A 38 -18.82 -17.54 8.15
CA GLU A 38 -18.76 -18.28 6.87
C GLU A 38 -17.36 -18.27 6.22
N SER A 39 -16.54 -17.27 6.54
CA SER A 39 -15.17 -17.16 6.02
C SER A 39 -14.26 -16.46 7.01
N SER A 40 -12.96 -16.61 6.83
CA SER A 40 -11.96 -15.95 7.66
C SER A 40 -10.94 -15.18 6.82
N ARG A 41 -10.32 -14.17 7.43
CA ARG A 41 -9.15 -13.47 6.91
C ARG A 41 -7.97 -13.71 7.80
N ILE A 42 -6.82 -13.91 7.18
CA ILE A 42 -5.55 -14.03 7.90
C ILE A 42 -4.88 -12.67 7.95
N VAL A 43 -4.57 -12.24 9.17
CA VAL A 43 -3.76 -11.04 9.43
C VAL A 43 -2.40 -11.50 9.93
N VAL A 44 -1.35 -11.03 9.30
CA VAL A 44 0.04 -11.31 9.66
C VAL A 44 0.65 -10.07 10.31
N PRO A 45 0.74 -10.03 11.65
CA PRO A 45 1.51 -9.00 12.34
C PRO A 45 3.00 -9.21 12.06
N VAL A 46 3.72 -8.13 11.76
CA VAL A 46 5.17 -8.19 11.54
C VAL A 46 5.86 -7.30 12.56
N GLU A 47 6.39 -7.91 13.60
CA GLU A 47 7.19 -7.19 14.60
C GLU A 47 8.57 -6.84 14.05
N ILE A 48 9.07 -5.68 14.42
CA ILE A 48 10.38 -5.16 13.97
C ILE A 48 11.33 -5.25 15.13
N LEU A 49 12.11 -6.34 15.15
CA LEU A 49 13.00 -6.68 16.25
C LEU A 49 14.46 -6.79 15.80
N ALA A 50 14.76 -6.70 14.50
CA ALA A 50 16.10 -6.85 13.98
C ALA A 50 16.99 -5.65 14.39
N ASP A 51 18.14 -5.94 14.94
CA ASP A 51 19.17 -4.97 15.36
C ASP A 51 20.25 -4.74 14.29
N ASN A 52 20.19 -5.49 13.18
CA ASN A 52 21.06 -5.36 12.03
C ASN A 52 20.37 -5.79 10.72
N LEU A 53 20.98 -5.46 9.59
CA LEU A 53 20.42 -5.72 8.25
C LEU A 53 20.33 -7.20 7.91
N ASP A 54 21.27 -8.02 8.35
CA ASP A 54 21.27 -9.44 8.01
C ASP A 54 20.08 -10.14 8.68
N GLN A 55 19.77 -9.81 9.93
CA GLN A 55 18.58 -10.28 10.61
C GLN A 55 17.31 -9.78 9.92
N ALA A 56 17.24 -8.50 9.54
CA ALA A 56 16.08 -7.93 8.86
C ALA A 56 15.82 -8.62 7.52
N ARG A 57 16.86 -8.90 6.74
CA ARG A 57 16.76 -9.62 5.46
C ARG A 57 16.34 -11.07 5.65
N ALA A 58 16.90 -11.76 6.66
CA ALA A 58 16.51 -13.13 6.99
C ALA A 58 15.02 -13.20 7.39
N GLN A 59 14.56 -12.28 8.24
CA GLN A 59 13.14 -12.18 8.61
C GLN A 59 12.25 -11.92 7.40
N SER A 60 12.65 -11.00 6.50
CA SER A 60 11.91 -10.72 5.27
C SER A 60 11.82 -11.96 4.37
N TYR A 61 12.88 -12.72 4.21
CA TYR A 61 12.88 -13.95 3.44
C TYR A 61 11.89 -14.99 4.01
N MET A 62 11.96 -15.24 5.30
CA MET A 62 11.03 -16.16 5.99
C MET A 62 9.57 -15.68 5.85
N LEU A 63 9.34 -14.39 5.99
CA LEU A 63 8.01 -13.80 5.82
C LEU A 63 7.48 -13.97 4.38
N GLN A 64 8.33 -13.77 3.36
CA GLN A 64 7.95 -13.98 1.94
C GLN A 64 7.54 -15.43 1.68
N GLU A 65 8.29 -16.40 2.21
CA GLU A 65 7.95 -17.83 2.06
C GLU A 65 6.63 -18.16 2.74
N ALA A 66 6.44 -17.71 3.98
CA ALA A 66 5.21 -17.95 4.73
C ALA A 66 4.00 -17.27 4.07
N VAL A 67 4.11 -16.02 3.64
CA VAL A 67 3.07 -15.29 2.90
C VAL A 67 2.70 -16.02 1.61
N THR A 68 3.67 -16.55 0.88
CA THR A 68 3.43 -17.34 -0.33
C THR A 68 2.62 -18.59 -0.03
N GLN A 69 2.99 -19.35 1.01
CA GLN A 69 2.28 -20.58 1.41
C GLN A 69 0.86 -20.26 1.90
N ILE A 70 0.71 -19.22 2.73
CA ILE A 70 -0.60 -18.74 3.21
C ILE A 70 -1.48 -18.32 2.03
N SER A 71 -0.93 -17.59 1.05
CA SER A 71 -1.67 -17.10 -0.11
C SER A 71 -2.24 -18.24 -0.95
N HIS A 72 -1.49 -19.32 -1.13
CA HIS A 72 -1.95 -20.51 -1.87
C HIS A 72 -3.12 -21.24 -1.18
N GLN A 73 -3.15 -21.23 0.15
CA GLN A 73 -4.15 -22.00 0.91
C GLN A 73 -5.37 -21.16 1.29
N TYR A 74 -5.18 -19.87 1.61
CA TYR A 74 -6.19 -19.02 2.25
C TYR A 74 -6.43 -17.70 1.54
N GLY A 75 -5.72 -17.43 0.43
CA GLY A 75 -5.69 -16.12 -0.22
C GLY A 75 -4.71 -15.16 0.45
N TYR A 76 -4.44 -14.04 -0.22
CA TYR A 76 -3.40 -13.10 0.22
C TYR A 76 -3.72 -12.51 1.60
N PRO A 77 -2.79 -12.63 2.58
CA PRO A 77 -3.03 -12.17 3.94
C PRO A 77 -2.95 -10.65 4.05
N ILE A 78 -3.49 -10.13 5.14
CA ILE A 78 -3.36 -8.71 5.50
C ILE A 78 -2.09 -8.56 6.33
N ILE A 79 -1.05 -8.00 5.75
CA ILE A 79 0.24 -7.81 6.41
C ILE A 79 0.24 -6.47 7.13
N ILE A 80 0.58 -6.47 8.42
CA ILE A 80 0.60 -5.29 9.28
C ILE A 80 1.99 -5.16 9.91
N PRO A 81 2.89 -4.35 9.32
CA PRO A 81 4.17 -4.03 9.94
C PRO A 81 4.01 -3.14 11.16
N GLN A 82 4.81 -3.39 12.19
CA GLN A 82 4.73 -2.73 13.50
C GLN A 82 4.91 -1.21 13.41
N ASP A 83 5.85 -0.73 12.61
CA ASP A 83 6.08 0.69 12.43
C ASP A 83 4.89 1.41 11.79
N ARG A 84 4.23 0.77 10.82
CA ARG A 84 3.00 1.30 10.23
C ARG A 84 1.83 1.29 11.22
N TRP A 85 1.73 0.26 12.07
CA TRP A 85 0.73 0.21 13.13
C TRP A 85 0.88 1.37 14.11
N HIS A 86 2.10 1.70 14.49
CA HIS A 86 2.36 2.80 15.42
C HIS A 86 2.20 4.18 14.75
N ARG A 87 2.78 4.37 13.57
CA ARG A 87 2.84 5.68 12.91
C ARG A 87 1.59 6.03 12.11
N GLN A 88 0.92 5.03 11.53
CA GLN A 88 -0.24 5.19 10.65
C GLN A 88 -1.45 4.43 11.19
N ARG A 89 -1.64 4.48 12.51
CA ARG A 89 -2.62 3.64 13.23
C ARG A 89 -4.01 3.72 12.62
N THR A 90 -4.56 4.91 12.42
CA THR A 90 -5.89 5.13 11.85
C THR A 90 -6.03 4.47 10.47
N MET A 91 -5.01 4.58 9.61
CA MET A 91 -5.01 3.97 8.28
C MET A 91 -4.96 2.43 8.37
N MET A 92 -4.12 1.86 9.24
CA MET A 92 -4.02 0.41 9.42
C MET A 92 -5.29 -0.18 10.02
N GLN A 93 -5.88 0.49 11.00
CA GLN A 93 -7.16 0.11 11.60
C GLN A 93 -8.30 0.15 10.56
N ALA A 94 -8.43 1.22 9.80
CA ALA A 94 -9.43 1.32 8.74
C ALA A 94 -9.24 0.27 7.63
N ARG A 95 -7.97 -0.06 7.28
CA ARG A 95 -7.65 -1.15 6.37
C ARG A 95 -8.12 -2.49 6.91
N LEU A 96 -7.85 -2.81 8.16
CA LEU A 96 -8.32 -4.03 8.81
C LEU A 96 -9.84 -4.11 8.78
N LEU A 97 -10.54 -3.08 9.24
CA LEU A 97 -12.01 -3.02 9.24
C LEU A 97 -12.59 -3.19 7.85
N SER A 98 -11.99 -2.56 6.84
CA SER A 98 -12.42 -2.71 5.44
C SER A 98 -12.30 -4.15 4.94
N HIS A 99 -11.25 -4.88 5.33
CA HIS A 99 -11.10 -6.30 5.01
C HIS A 99 -12.08 -7.20 5.77
N MET A 100 -12.55 -6.76 6.93
CA MET A 100 -13.59 -7.44 7.74
C MET A 100 -15.02 -7.07 7.31
N GLY A 101 -15.18 -6.25 6.26
CA GLY A 101 -16.50 -5.85 5.77
C GLY A 101 -17.10 -4.62 6.44
N VAL A 102 -16.35 -3.95 7.30
CA VAL A 102 -16.77 -2.72 8.01
C VAL A 102 -16.27 -1.50 7.24
N PHE A 103 -17.13 -0.88 6.44
CA PHE A 103 -16.81 0.29 5.61
C PHE A 103 -18.08 0.99 5.10
N SER A 104 -17.97 2.24 4.72
CA SER A 104 -18.99 2.91 3.90
C SER A 104 -18.77 2.58 2.42
N GLN A 105 -19.86 2.30 1.68
CA GLN A 105 -19.77 1.97 0.25
C GLN A 105 -20.00 3.21 -0.59
N ALA A 106 -19.09 3.50 -1.50
CA ALA A 106 -19.27 4.50 -2.56
C ALA A 106 -19.05 3.89 -3.96
N TYR A 107 -19.68 4.49 -4.95
CA TYR A 107 -19.59 4.05 -6.34
C TYR A 107 -19.05 5.16 -7.23
N ALA A 108 -18.06 4.87 -8.05
CA ALA A 108 -17.44 5.84 -8.95
C ALA A 108 -18.45 6.50 -9.92
N ARG A 109 -19.55 5.82 -10.27
CA ARG A 109 -20.64 6.41 -11.11
C ARG A 109 -21.30 7.62 -10.46
N ASN A 110 -21.26 7.71 -9.12
CA ASN A 110 -21.81 8.81 -8.34
C ASN A 110 -20.80 9.93 -8.06
N CYS A 111 -19.64 9.85 -8.68
CA CYS A 111 -18.54 10.78 -8.48
C CYS A 111 -18.19 11.49 -9.77
N GLU A 112 -17.52 12.62 -9.64
CA GLU A 112 -16.94 13.40 -10.73
C GLU A 112 -15.42 13.36 -10.65
N VAL A 113 -14.76 13.23 -11.80
CA VAL A 113 -13.29 13.38 -11.89
C VAL A 113 -12.98 14.83 -12.23
N ARG A 114 -12.03 15.40 -11.51
CA ARG A 114 -11.46 16.73 -11.79
C ARG A 114 -9.93 16.66 -11.76
N ARG A 115 -9.28 17.49 -12.57
CA ARG A 115 -7.89 17.83 -12.34
C ARG A 115 -7.80 18.58 -11.00
N ILE A 116 -6.81 18.23 -10.20
CA ILE A 116 -6.52 18.91 -8.93
C ILE A 116 -5.09 19.43 -8.93
N THR A 117 -4.81 20.35 -8.04
CA THR A 117 -3.47 20.89 -7.85
C THR A 117 -2.54 19.85 -7.19
N LYS A 118 -1.25 20.11 -7.24
CA LYS A 118 -0.27 19.24 -6.54
C LYS A 118 -0.41 19.35 -5.03
N GLU A 119 -0.76 20.52 -4.55
CA GLU A 119 -0.97 20.84 -3.14
C GLU A 119 -2.16 20.04 -2.59
N GLU A 120 -3.30 20.03 -3.31
CA GLU A 120 -4.46 19.21 -2.95
C GLU A 120 -4.12 17.72 -2.95
N ALA A 121 -3.38 17.25 -3.96
CA ALA A 121 -2.94 15.86 -4.04
C ALA A 121 -1.97 15.51 -2.90
N GLN A 122 -1.04 16.40 -2.57
CA GLN A 122 -0.08 16.24 -1.48
C GLN A 122 -0.78 16.12 -0.14
N GLN A 123 -1.70 17.04 0.15
CA GLN A 123 -2.47 17.02 1.40
C GLN A 123 -3.25 15.72 1.53
N PHE A 124 -4.02 15.35 0.51
CA PHE A 124 -4.83 14.12 0.55
C PHE A 124 -3.98 12.85 0.71
N LEU A 125 -2.86 12.75 -0.01
CA LEU A 125 -2.00 11.58 0.03
C LEU A 125 -1.16 11.49 1.31
N ALA A 126 -0.84 12.60 1.95
CA ALA A 126 -0.17 12.59 3.25
C ALA A 126 -1.01 11.86 4.30
N ASP A 127 -2.32 12.08 4.28
CA ASP A 127 -3.25 11.51 5.26
C ASP A 127 -3.74 10.09 4.89
N ASN A 128 -3.77 9.76 3.58
CA ASN A 128 -4.50 8.59 3.09
C ASN A 128 -3.65 7.56 2.32
N HIS A 129 -2.34 7.78 2.17
CA HIS A 129 -1.45 6.84 1.48
C HIS A 129 -0.22 6.48 2.33
N SER A 130 0.07 5.19 2.48
CA SER A 130 1.14 4.68 3.36
C SER A 130 2.54 5.24 3.09
N TYR A 131 2.83 5.64 1.86
CA TYR A 131 4.07 6.32 1.47
C TYR A 131 3.89 7.82 1.22
N GLY A 132 2.71 8.38 1.54
CA GLY A 132 2.41 9.78 1.28
C GLY A 132 2.50 10.17 -0.20
N TYR A 133 2.73 11.46 -0.44
CA TYR A 133 2.88 12.01 -1.78
C TYR A 133 4.26 11.71 -2.39
N ALA A 134 4.28 11.55 -3.70
CA ALA A 134 5.51 11.54 -4.50
C ALA A 134 5.38 12.48 -5.69
N LEU A 135 6.51 13.04 -6.14
CA LEU A 135 6.54 14.01 -7.24
C LEU A 135 5.83 13.48 -8.49
N SER A 136 4.79 14.19 -8.91
CA SER A 136 3.92 13.80 -10.00
C SER A 136 3.63 14.97 -10.95
N LYS A 137 3.33 14.68 -12.21
CA LYS A 137 2.99 15.70 -13.21
C LYS A 137 1.49 15.92 -13.31
N TYR A 138 0.71 14.85 -13.19
CA TYR A 138 -0.73 14.85 -13.38
C TYR A 138 -1.41 14.35 -12.11
N CYS A 139 -2.35 15.14 -11.60
CA CYS A 139 -3.10 14.84 -10.39
C CYS A 139 -4.60 14.90 -10.70
N TYR A 140 -5.33 13.84 -10.34
CA TYR A 140 -6.77 13.74 -10.53
C TYR A 140 -7.43 13.40 -9.20
N GLY A 141 -8.50 14.10 -8.88
CA GLY A 141 -9.36 13.86 -7.75
C GLY A 141 -10.71 13.28 -8.17
N LEU A 142 -11.28 12.45 -7.32
CA LEU A 142 -12.64 11.95 -7.46
C LEU A 142 -13.51 12.59 -6.37
N PHE A 143 -14.51 13.34 -6.79
CA PHE A 143 -15.41 14.11 -5.92
C PHE A 143 -16.78 13.47 -5.87
N LEU A 144 -17.32 13.29 -4.67
CA LEU A 144 -18.64 12.69 -4.48
C LEU A 144 -19.74 13.67 -4.94
N LYS A 145 -20.62 13.26 -5.86
CA LYS A 145 -21.75 14.07 -6.33
C LYS A 145 -23.04 13.83 -5.55
N ARG A 146 -23.23 12.61 -5.08
CA ARG A 146 -24.42 12.19 -4.32
C ARG A 146 -24.15 10.92 -3.54
N HIS A 147 -24.72 10.84 -2.37
CA HIS A 147 -24.72 9.61 -1.58
C HIS A 147 -25.67 8.58 -2.16
N THR A 148 -25.17 7.38 -2.39
CA THR A 148 -25.99 6.20 -2.70
C THR A 148 -25.23 4.95 -2.26
N GLY A 149 -24.77 4.91 -1.02
CA GLY A 149 -23.99 3.79 -0.52
C GLY A 149 -24.65 3.12 0.68
N HIS A 150 -24.51 1.82 0.78
CA HIS A 150 -24.80 1.08 2.01
C HIS A 150 -23.72 1.41 3.04
N ILE A 151 -24.15 1.81 4.23
CA ILE A 151 -23.28 1.88 5.41
C ILE A 151 -23.40 0.50 6.07
N SER A 152 -22.27 -0.13 6.39
CA SER A 152 -22.30 -1.38 7.15
C SER A 152 -22.98 -1.14 8.51
N ARG A 153 -23.70 -2.15 9.03
CA ARG A 153 -24.49 -2.02 10.26
C ARG A 153 -23.70 -1.59 11.49
N GLN A 154 -22.37 -1.66 11.42
CA GLN A 154 -21.47 -1.34 12.54
C GLN A 154 -20.95 0.11 12.53
N MET A 155 -21.13 0.87 11.43
CA MET A 155 -20.79 2.29 11.42
C MET A 155 -21.92 3.11 12.05
N GLN A 156 -21.59 3.92 13.05
CA GLN A 156 -22.54 4.76 13.75
C GLN A 156 -23.12 5.84 12.82
N GLN A 157 -24.35 6.25 13.08
CA GLN A 157 -25.19 7.13 12.25
C GLN A 157 -24.66 8.58 12.14
N GLU A 158 -23.65 8.93 12.93
CA GLU A 158 -23.13 10.31 13.04
C GLU A 158 -22.26 10.75 11.86
N ASP A 159 -21.76 9.82 11.05
CA ASP A 159 -20.93 10.12 9.84
C ASP A 159 -21.76 10.41 8.57
N ARG A 160 -23.02 10.72 8.72
CA ARG A 160 -23.92 11.13 7.61
C ARG A 160 -23.78 12.59 7.20
N SER A 161 -22.70 13.28 7.57
CA SER A 161 -22.46 14.63 7.08
C SER A 161 -22.45 14.65 5.56
N ASP A 162 -23.03 15.67 4.95
CA ASP A 162 -23.13 15.92 3.51
C ASP A 162 -21.74 15.96 2.86
N ASN A 163 -21.16 14.78 2.58
CA ASN A 163 -19.88 14.66 1.89
C ASN A 163 -19.99 14.94 0.37
N VAL A 164 -21.12 15.52 -0.07
CA VAL A 164 -21.28 15.96 -1.46
C VAL A 164 -20.29 17.08 -1.76
N GLY A 165 -19.52 16.90 -2.83
CA GLY A 165 -18.41 17.80 -3.17
C GLY A 165 -17.09 17.44 -2.50
N GLN A 166 -17.05 16.46 -1.58
CA GLN A 166 -15.83 16.01 -0.94
C GLN A 166 -14.92 15.27 -1.91
N LEU A 167 -13.62 15.53 -1.80
CA LEU A 167 -12.56 14.74 -2.44
C LEU A 167 -12.41 13.41 -1.71
N ILE A 168 -12.72 12.30 -2.39
CA ILE A 168 -12.77 10.96 -1.78
C ILE A 168 -11.69 10.00 -2.29
N ALA A 169 -11.04 10.32 -3.41
CA ALA A 169 -9.90 9.57 -3.91
C ALA A 169 -9.01 10.44 -4.79
N VAL A 170 -7.72 10.11 -4.81
CA VAL A 170 -6.70 10.78 -5.62
C VAL A 170 -5.91 9.75 -6.38
N ALA A 171 -5.60 10.05 -7.65
CA ALA A 171 -4.63 9.34 -8.46
C ALA A 171 -3.59 10.32 -9.03
N THR A 172 -2.33 9.95 -8.96
CA THR A 172 -1.24 10.77 -9.51
C THR A 172 -0.39 10.01 -10.52
N PHE A 173 0.05 10.71 -11.57
CA PHE A 173 0.84 10.12 -12.65
C PHE A 173 2.10 10.96 -12.91
N SER A 174 3.18 10.27 -13.30
CA SER A 174 4.46 10.88 -13.62
C SER A 174 4.41 11.75 -14.89
N LYS A 175 5.51 12.45 -15.19
CA LYS A 175 5.78 12.90 -16.55
C LYS A 175 6.07 11.71 -17.46
N ALA A 176 5.95 11.90 -18.79
CA ALA A 176 6.32 10.89 -19.76
C ALA A 176 7.80 10.49 -19.61
N ARG A 177 8.06 9.19 -19.53
CA ARG A 177 9.36 8.62 -19.86
C ARG A 177 9.29 8.24 -21.35
N ARG A 178 10.14 8.86 -22.15
CA ARG A 178 10.22 8.62 -23.58
C ARG A 178 11.36 7.66 -23.88
N TRP A 179 11.09 6.70 -24.75
CA TRP A 179 12.08 5.77 -25.26
C TRP A 179 11.72 5.35 -26.68
N VAL A 180 12.70 4.93 -27.46
CA VAL A 180 12.53 4.56 -28.87
C VAL A 180 12.49 3.04 -28.96
N LYS A 181 11.57 2.51 -29.73
CA LYS A 181 11.51 1.11 -30.11
C LYS A 181 11.24 1.01 -31.61
N GLY A 182 12.25 0.51 -32.38
CA GLY A 182 12.25 0.68 -33.82
C GLY A 182 12.25 2.17 -34.18
N ASP A 183 11.38 2.57 -35.08
CA ASP A 183 11.21 3.97 -35.52
C ASP A 183 10.15 4.74 -34.72
N ARG A 184 9.62 4.15 -33.67
CA ARG A 184 8.55 4.75 -32.90
C ARG A 184 9.00 5.23 -31.51
N GLU A 185 8.68 6.48 -31.20
CA GLU A 185 8.79 7.02 -29.84
C GLU A 185 7.60 6.53 -29.01
N ILE A 186 7.88 5.92 -27.85
CA ILE A 186 6.90 5.43 -26.88
C ILE A 186 6.87 6.38 -25.70
N ARG A 187 5.66 6.83 -25.32
CA ARG A 187 5.42 7.67 -24.13
C ARG A 187 4.84 6.81 -23.02
N SER A 188 5.72 6.37 -22.12
CA SER A 188 5.38 5.56 -20.94
C SER A 188 5.19 6.45 -19.73
N TYR A 189 4.17 6.15 -18.92
CA TYR A 189 3.86 6.90 -17.71
C TYR A 189 3.76 5.96 -16.52
N GLU A 190 4.11 6.45 -15.34
CA GLU A 190 3.90 5.72 -14.09
C GLU A 190 2.64 6.24 -13.39
N TRP A 191 1.74 5.33 -13.01
CA TRP A 191 0.73 5.61 -12.00
C TRP A 191 1.41 5.56 -10.65
N VAL A 192 1.74 6.75 -10.12
CA VAL A 192 2.66 6.89 -8.98
C VAL A 192 1.97 6.59 -7.67
N ARG A 193 0.74 7.14 -7.47
CA ARG A 193 -0.03 6.96 -6.24
C ARG A 193 -1.52 6.86 -6.54
N TYR A 194 -2.18 6.05 -5.71
CA TYR A 194 -3.63 6.03 -5.58
C TYR A 194 -3.99 5.86 -4.11
N ALA A 195 -4.90 6.68 -3.62
CA ALA A 195 -5.54 6.49 -2.33
C ALA A 195 -7.01 6.89 -2.41
N SER A 196 -7.84 6.28 -1.56
CA SER A 196 -9.20 6.71 -1.24
C SER A 196 -9.31 6.92 0.26
N LEU A 197 -10.37 7.56 0.72
CA LEU A 197 -10.63 7.68 2.16
C LEU A 197 -10.63 6.30 2.81
N PRO A 198 -9.93 6.12 3.95
CA PRO A 198 -9.69 4.80 4.54
C PRO A 198 -10.96 4.05 4.93
N GLN A 199 -11.98 4.76 5.42
CA GLN A 199 -13.25 4.16 5.84
C GLN A 199 -14.22 3.90 4.68
N MET A 200 -13.81 4.22 3.43
CA MET A 200 -14.69 4.15 2.26
C MET A 200 -14.19 3.12 1.26
N ARG A 201 -15.04 2.14 0.94
CA ARG A 201 -14.82 1.23 -0.18
C ARG A 201 -15.38 1.83 -1.47
N LEU A 202 -14.50 2.35 -2.31
CA LEU A 202 -14.87 3.03 -3.56
C LEU A 202 -14.84 2.05 -4.75
N SER A 203 -16.00 1.53 -5.12
CA SER A 203 -16.12 0.63 -6.28
C SER A 203 -15.94 1.38 -7.60
N GLY A 204 -14.96 0.92 -8.41
CA GLY A 204 -14.66 1.48 -9.73
C GLY A 204 -13.86 2.78 -9.73
N GLY A 205 -13.42 3.29 -8.55
CA GLY A 205 -12.69 4.55 -8.43
C GLY A 205 -11.39 4.57 -9.22
N MET A 206 -10.55 3.55 -9.03
CA MET A 206 -9.29 3.41 -9.77
C MET A 206 -9.51 3.41 -11.29
N GLY A 207 -10.45 2.61 -11.78
CA GLY A 207 -10.75 2.53 -13.22
C GLY A 207 -11.27 3.85 -13.80
N LYS A 208 -12.06 4.61 -13.04
CA LYS A 208 -12.57 5.92 -13.49
C LYS A 208 -11.46 6.96 -13.59
N LEU A 209 -10.56 7.03 -12.61
CA LEU A 209 -9.41 7.94 -12.63
C LEU A 209 -8.40 7.57 -13.72
N LEU A 210 -8.14 6.28 -13.92
CA LEU A 210 -7.28 5.80 -15.01
C LEU A 210 -7.85 6.15 -16.37
N LYS A 211 -9.14 5.94 -16.61
CA LYS A 211 -9.81 6.32 -17.88
C LYS A 211 -9.73 7.82 -18.13
N ALA A 212 -9.89 8.65 -17.11
CA ALA A 212 -9.75 10.09 -17.25
C ALA A 212 -8.32 10.50 -17.64
N PHE A 213 -7.31 9.91 -17.02
CA PHE A 213 -5.91 10.13 -17.38
C PHE A 213 -5.63 9.70 -18.83
N ILE A 214 -6.09 8.51 -19.23
CA ILE A 214 -5.88 7.98 -20.59
C ILE A 214 -6.55 8.90 -21.64
N ALA A 215 -7.76 9.36 -21.38
CA ALA A 215 -8.48 10.24 -22.30
C ALA A 215 -7.79 11.60 -22.48
N ASP A 216 -7.25 12.15 -21.39
CA ASP A 216 -6.61 13.46 -21.36
C ASP A 216 -5.19 13.44 -21.98
N VAL A 217 -4.36 12.44 -21.61
CA VAL A 217 -2.93 12.39 -21.90
C VAL A 217 -2.61 11.53 -23.13
N LYS A 218 -3.46 10.53 -23.42
CA LYS A 218 -3.28 9.55 -24.50
C LYS A 218 -1.89 8.88 -24.46
N PRO A 219 -1.56 8.19 -23.36
CA PRO A 219 -0.28 7.51 -23.20
C PRO A 219 -0.19 6.28 -24.12
N ASP A 220 1.03 5.84 -24.45
CA ASP A 220 1.23 4.55 -25.14
C ASP A 220 1.17 3.38 -24.16
N ASP A 221 1.64 3.58 -22.93
CA ASP A 221 1.47 2.65 -21.83
C ASP A 221 1.43 3.38 -20.47
N VAL A 222 0.90 2.66 -19.49
CA VAL A 222 0.91 3.05 -18.08
C VAL A 222 1.49 1.89 -17.27
N MET A 223 2.49 2.16 -16.45
CA MET A 223 3.01 1.20 -15.48
C MET A 223 2.67 1.61 -14.05
N SER A 224 2.67 0.65 -13.13
CA SER A 224 2.53 0.89 -11.69
C SER A 224 3.20 -0.22 -10.90
N TYR A 225 3.28 -0.05 -9.59
CA TYR A 225 3.80 -1.04 -8.66
C TYR A 225 2.78 -1.34 -7.57
N ALA A 226 2.51 -2.63 -7.32
CA ALA A 226 1.85 -3.06 -6.11
C ALA A 226 2.89 -3.25 -5.01
N ASP A 227 2.64 -2.66 -3.84
CA ASP A 227 3.41 -2.93 -2.61
C ASP A 227 2.94 -4.27 -2.03
N LEU A 228 3.83 -5.26 -1.96
CA LEU A 228 3.50 -6.60 -1.48
C LEU A 228 3.16 -6.65 0.02
N GLU A 229 3.51 -5.63 0.81
CA GLU A 229 2.96 -5.49 2.17
C GLU A 229 1.50 -5.03 2.17
N TRP A 230 1.01 -4.50 1.04
CA TRP A 230 -0.34 -3.99 0.93
C TRP A 230 -1.28 -4.93 0.19
N SER A 231 -0.87 -5.45 -0.96
CA SER A 231 -1.66 -6.39 -1.78
C SER A 231 -0.83 -7.04 -2.88
N GLU A 232 -1.27 -8.17 -3.41
CA GLU A 232 -0.70 -8.77 -4.62
C GLU A 232 -0.91 -7.95 -5.90
N GLY A 233 -1.83 -6.99 -5.88
CA GLY A 233 -2.11 -6.15 -7.02
C GLY A 233 -3.22 -6.66 -7.96
N ASP A 234 -4.13 -7.52 -7.50
CA ASP A 234 -5.28 -8.02 -8.28
C ASP A 234 -6.12 -6.94 -8.94
N VAL A 235 -6.18 -5.76 -8.33
CA VAL A 235 -6.89 -4.63 -8.90
C VAL A 235 -6.28 -4.19 -10.23
N TYR A 236 -4.96 -4.29 -10.40
CA TYR A 236 -4.31 -3.97 -11.67
C TYR A 236 -4.68 -4.97 -12.76
N ALA A 237 -4.71 -6.26 -12.46
CA ALA A 237 -5.16 -7.28 -13.40
C ALA A 237 -6.60 -7.03 -13.87
N ARG A 238 -7.50 -6.69 -12.94
CA ARG A 238 -8.90 -6.30 -13.26
C ARG A 238 -9.02 -5.03 -14.10
N LEU A 239 -8.02 -4.16 -14.07
CA LEU A 239 -7.94 -2.95 -14.91
C LEU A 239 -7.26 -3.20 -16.26
N GLY A 240 -6.85 -4.45 -16.57
CA GLY A 240 -6.21 -4.84 -17.81
C GLY A 240 -4.69 -4.73 -17.81
N PHE A 241 -4.07 -4.43 -16.67
CA PHE A 241 -2.61 -4.46 -16.55
C PHE A 241 -2.11 -5.91 -16.52
N GLN A 242 -0.95 -6.12 -17.10
CA GLN A 242 -0.21 -7.38 -17.04
C GLN A 242 0.91 -7.26 -16.01
N ALA A 243 1.08 -8.30 -15.20
CA ALA A 243 2.23 -8.39 -14.29
C ALA A 243 3.52 -8.57 -15.11
N GLU A 244 4.56 -7.80 -14.77
CA GLU A 244 5.87 -7.90 -15.43
C GLU A 244 6.89 -8.59 -14.49
N THR A 245 7.55 -7.80 -13.64
CA THR A 245 8.66 -8.25 -12.81
C THR A 245 8.40 -7.97 -11.34
N LEU A 246 9.03 -8.76 -10.48
CA LEU A 246 9.15 -8.42 -9.07
C LEU A 246 10.20 -7.32 -8.90
N LYS A 247 9.88 -6.33 -8.09
CA LYS A 247 10.82 -5.34 -7.60
C LYS A 247 11.37 -5.86 -6.27
N GLY A 248 12.69 -5.89 -6.15
CA GLY A 248 13.35 -6.34 -4.93
C GLY A 248 12.92 -5.57 -3.69
N SER A 249 13.12 -6.21 -2.56
CA SER A 249 12.92 -5.62 -1.23
C SER A 249 13.82 -4.40 -1.03
N VAL A 250 13.40 -3.53 -0.13
CA VAL A 250 14.14 -2.33 0.28
C VAL A 250 14.44 -2.44 1.75
N ASP A 251 15.69 -2.13 2.11
CA ASP A 251 16.14 -2.09 3.50
C ASP A 251 15.85 -0.72 4.11
N PHE A 252 15.41 -0.72 5.35
CA PHE A 252 15.08 0.48 6.11
C PHE A 252 15.75 0.45 7.48
N GLU A 253 16.16 1.62 7.93
CA GLU A 253 16.38 1.93 9.33
C GLU A 253 15.08 2.47 9.92
N ILE A 254 14.73 1.99 11.11
CA ILE A 254 13.51 2.38 11.83
C ILE A 254 13.94 3.12 13.12
N ASP A 255 13.47 4.32 13.26
CA ASP A 255 13.63 5.11 14.48
C ASP A 255 12.70 4.56 15.58
N PRO A 256 13.23 4.06 16.71
CA PRO A 256 12.42 3.43 17.75
C PRO A 256 11.50 4.41 18.51
N ALA A 257 11.79 5.70 18.48
CA ALA A 257 10.99 6.73 19.15
C ALA A 257 9.81 7.18 18.29
N THR A 258 10.02 7.29 16.98
CA THR A 258 9.02 7.84 16.03
C THR A 258 8.42 6.80 15.10
N TRP A 259 8.99 5.60 15.03
CA TRP A 259 8.65 4.53 14.08
C TRP A 259 8.78 4.96 12.62
N GLU A 260 9.63 5.95 12.33
CA GLU A 260 9.89 6.42 10.99
C GLU A 260 10.79 5.45 10.21
N ARG A 261 10.36 5.07 9.01
CA ARG A 261 11.19 4.31 8.05
C ARG A 261 12.09 5.26 7.28
N ARG A 262 13.38 5.02 7.32
CA ARG A 262 14.38 5.67 6.47
C ARG A 262 15.01 4.65 5.54
N PRO A 263 14.84 4.77 4.20
CA PRO A 263 15.41 3.79 3.28
C PRO A 263 16.95 3.89 3.30
N ILE A 264 17.59 2.74 3.42
CA ILE A 264 19.04 2.62 3.35
C ILE A 264 19.45 2.57 1.87
N ARG A 265 20.19 3.57 1.42
CA ARG A 265 20.71 3.61 0.05
C ARG A 265 22.06 2.92 0.02
N VAL A 266 22.15 1.79 -0.68
CA VAL A 266 23.45 1.21 -1.04
C VAL A 266 24.02 2.08 -2.14
N THR A 267 25.05 2.85 -1.87
CA THR A 267 25.80 3.57 -2.90
C THR A 267 26.58 2.56 -3.72
N HIS A 268 26.56 2.68 -5.04
CA HIS A 268 27.28 1.81 -5.98
C HIS A 268 28.81 1.77 -5.75
N GLU A 269 29.37 2.68 -4.97
CA GLU A 269 30.78 2.70 -4.58
C GLU A 269 31.17 1.54 -3.66
N ALA A 270 30.22 0.97 -2.88
CA ALA A 270 30.49 -0.16 -2.02
C ALA A 270 30.60 -1.51 -2.76
N LEU A 271 30.20 -1.58 -4.03
CA LEU A 271 30.28 -2.80 -4.86
C LEU A 271 31.57 -2.91 -5.69
N SER A 272 32.36 -1.85 -5.82
CA SER A 272 33.59 -1.83 -6.62
C SER A 272 34.89 -1.85 -5.82
N SER A 273 34.84 -1.76 -4.49
CA SER A 273 36.01 -1.79 -3.63
C SER A 273 35.93 -2.94 -2.61
N ALA A 274 36.29 -4.14 -3.08
CA ALA A 274 36.75 -5.20 -2.19
C ALA A 274 38.22 -4.90 -1.76
N VAL A 275 38.47 -3.71 -1.20
CA VAL A 275 39.73 -3.34 -0.54
C VAL A 275 39.39 -2.36 0.57
N GLU A 276 39.72 -2.81 1.79
CA GLU A 276 39.87 -2.06 3.05
C GLU A 276 38.80 -0.98 3.36
N LEU A 277 37.97 -1.27 4.36
CA LEU A 277 37.09 -0.32 5.01
C LEU A 277 37.93 0.84 5.59
N PRO A 278 37.72 2.10 5.15
CA PRO A 278 38.19 3.24 5.93
C PRO A 278 37.34 3.32 7.19
N GLU A 279 38.00 3.50 8.31
CA GLU A 279 37.38 3.75 9.61
C GLU A 279 36.26 4.79 9.52
N GLU A 280 35.14 4.48 10.13
CA GLU A 280 33.89 5.21 10.21
C GLU A 280 34.10 6.71 10.43
N LYS A 281 33.72 7.54 9.48
CA LYS A 281 33.29 8.89 9.81
C LYS A 281 31.94 8.77 10.52
N SER A 282 32.01 8.92 11.83
CA SER A 282 30.92 9.01 12.79
C SER A 282 29.75 9.84 12.25
N THR A 283 28.77 9.16 11.63
CA THR A 283 27.39 9.57 11.80
C THR A 283 26.98 9.04 13.16
N THR A 284 26.62 9.93 14.06
CA THR A 284 26.12 9.64 15.41
C THR A 284 25.06 8.53 15.29
N LYS A 285 25.45 7.28 15.59
CA LYS A 285 24.51 6.17 15.76
C LYS A 285 23.54 6.61 16.83
N SER A 286 22.28 6.73 16.49
CA SER A 286 21.20 6.76 17.48
C SER A 286 21.34 5.46 18.29
N PRO A 287 21.34 5.47 19.62
CA PRO A 287 21.79 4.33 20.42
C PRO A 287 20.95 3.07 20.30
N LEU A 288 19.87 3.05 19.54
CA LEU A 288 19.00 1.89 19.28
C LEU A 288 18.20 2.15 18.00
N SER A 289 18.71 1.78 16.83
CA SER A 289 17.91 1.72 15.62
C SER A 289 17.49 0.28 15.38
N PHE A 290 16.23 0.07 14.91
CA PHE A 290 15.81 -1.21 14.35
C PHE A 290 16.01 -1.22 12.85
N TYR A 291 16.09 -2.41 12.28
CA TYR A 291 16.19 -2.61 10.85
C TYR A 291 15.00 -3.39 10.32
N TYR A 292 14.57 -3.07 9.12
CA TYR A 292 13.46 -3.72 8.48
C TYR A 292 13.69 -3.84 6.97
N THR A 293 13.41 -5.01 6.43
CA THR A 293 13.44 -5.25 4.98
C THR A 293 12.02 -5.59 4.53
N ASN A 294 11.45 -4.77 3.62
CA ASN A 294 10.08 -4.97 3.15
C ASN A 294 9.97 -6.14 2.16
N LEU A 295 8.74 -6.50 1.78
CA LEU A 295 8.48 -7.58 0.82
C LEU A 295 8.70 -7.18 -0.65
N GLY A 296 9.14 -5.93 -0.91
CA GLY A 296 9.30 -5.43 -2.26
C GLY A 296 7.97 -5.11 -2.94
N GLY A 297 7.92 -5.26 -4.26
CA GLY A 297 6.74 -4.93 -5.04
C GLY A 297 6.63 -5.73 -6.32
N ARG A 298 5.46 -5.68 -6.94
CA ARG A 298 5.22 -6.27 -8.27
C ARG A 298 4.92 -5.18 -9.26
N LYS A 299 5.65 -5.17 -10.38
CA LYS A 299 5.43 -4.22 -11.48
C LYS A 299 4.30 -4.71 -12.37
N TYR A 300 3.45 -3.77 -12.75
CA TYR A 300 2.33 -3.96 -13.66
C TYR A 300 2.40 -2.98 -14.81
N ARG A 301 1.99 -3.39 -16.03
CA ARG A 301 1.93 -2.53 -17.21
C ARG A 301 0.63 -2.73 -17.98
N LEU A 302 0.01 -1.62 -18.35
CA LEU A 302 -1.11 -1.55 -19.29
C LEU A 302 -0.60 -0.96 -20.60
N LYS A 303 -0.50 -1.76 -21.65
CA LYS A 303 -0.22 -1.29 -23.00
C LYS A 303 -1.52 -0.79 -23.64
N LEU A 304 -1.47 0.38 -24.22
CA LEU A 304 -2.62 1.07 -24.85
C LEU A 304 -2.44 1.22 -26.35
N THR A 305 -1.23 1.01 -26.85
CA THR A 305 -0.89 0.97 -28.26
C THR A 305 -0.02 -0.25 -28.55
N ASP A 306 -0.09 -0.77 -29.78
CA ASP A 306 0.77 -1.87 -30.17
C ASP A 306 2.19 -1.38 -30.41
N TYR A 307 3.09 -1.83 -29.56
CA TYR A 307 4.53 -1.78 -29.73
C TYR A 307 5.10 -3.10 -29.23
N GLN A 308 5.78 -3.83 -30.11
CA GLN A 308 6.41 -5.13 -29.78
C GLN A 308 7.76 -4.95 -29.12
#